data_b3191d7842babbd59f08c29acaec6619
#
_entry.id   b3191d7842babbd59f08c29acaec6619
#
_cell.length_a   1.000
_cell.length_b   1.000
_cell.length_c   1.000
_cell.angle_alpha   90.00
_cell.angle_beta   90.00
_cell.angle_gamma   90.00
#
_symmetry.space_group_name_H-M   'P 1'
#
loop_
_entity.id
_entity.type
_entity.pdbx_description
1 polymer ?
#
loop_
_entity_poly.entity_id
_entity_poly.type
_entity_poly.pdbx_seq_one_letter_code
_entity_poly.pdbx_strand_id
1 'polypeptide(L)'
;MKLVRIVLLIVHLVVLSLLAGTIFNAYISPKSFPYFNFLSLGFPFLMISNVLIIVFWIFSFKKRAVVFIIITVFFLTPIRRWINYVPKTQTKGKIINVITFNNKNSFYGKARVESFLDSKNADVIMLQEAGYGNNNEPKLNHYEHQIHGSIVSFYTNHKVLKQGDID
;
A
#
# COMPACT_ATOMS: atom_id res chain seq x y z
N MET A 1 23.62 -23.18 -26.49
CA MET A 1 22.18 -23.13 -26.08
C MET A 1 21.88 -23.89 -24.76
N LYS A 2 22.47 -25.07 -24.44
CA LYS A 2 22.21 -25.78 -23.16
C LYS A 2 22.66 -24.95 -21.94
N LEU A 3 23.87 -24.39 -21.96
CA LEU A 3 24.42 -23.57 -20.87
C LEU A 3 23.53 -22.37 -20.54
N VAL A 4 23.11 -21.58 -21.55
CA VAL A 4 22.22 -20.43 -21.37
C VAL A 4 20.92 -20.82 -20.67
N ARG A 5 20.32 -21.94 -21.05
CA ARG A 5 19.09 -22.46 -20.42
C ARG A 5 19.29 -22.85 -18.95
N ILE A 6 20.48 -23.42 -18.62
CA ILE A 6 20.80 -23.76 -17.23
C ILE A 6 20.98 -22.50 -16.39
N VAL A 7 21.77 -21.54 -16.88
CA VAL A 7 21.99 -20.26 -16.19
C VAL A 7 20.65 -19.54 -15.97
N LEU A 8 19.83 -19.45 -17.02
CA LEU A 8 18.54 -18.78 -16.90
C LEU A 8 17.57 -19.50 -15.96
N LEU A 9 17.65 -20.83 -15.88
CA LEU A 9 16.88 -21.59 -14.89
C LEU A 9 17.30 -21.25 -13.46
N ILE A 10 18.60 -21.19 -13.20
CA ILE A 10 19.13 -20.80 -11.88
C ILE A 10 18.67 -19.38 -11.52
N VAL A 11 18.83 -18.43 -12.44
CA VAL A 11 18.38 -17.03 -12.25
C VAL A 11 16.87 -16.99 -11.96
N HIS A 12 16.07 -17.76 -12.69
CA HIS A 12 14.62 -17.81 -12.47
C HIS A 12 14.26 -18.36 -11.09
N LEU A 13 14.94 -19.42 -10.65
CA LEU A 13 14.72 -19.98 -9.30
C LEU A 13 15.10 -18.96 -8.21
N VAL A 14 16.18 -18.20 -8.40
CA VAL A 14 16.54 -17.10 -7.48
C VAL A 14 15.46 -16.02 -7.45
N VAL A 15 14.97 -15.58 -8.61
CA VAL A 15 13.89 -14.58 -8.69
C VAL A 15 12.62 -15.10 -7.98
N LEU A 16 12.24 -16.35 -8.18
CA LEU A 16 11.09 -16.95 -7.49
C LEU A 16 11.30 -17.08 -5.99
N SER A 17 12.50 -17.39 -5.54
CA SER A 17 12.84 -17.45 -4.11
C SER A 17 12.73 -16.05 -3.46
N LEU A 18 13.21 -15.02 -4.15
CA LEU A 18 13.06 -13.64 -3.68
C LEU A 18 11.60 -13.21 -3.68
N LEU A 19 10.80 -13.55 -4.70
CA LEU A 19 9.37 -13.31 -4.72
C LEU A 19 8.65 -14.03 -3.56
N ALA A 20 9.01 -15.29 -3.26
CA ALA A 20 8.49 -15.99 -2.11
C ALA A 20 8.83 -15.27 -0.80
N GLY A 21 10.06 -14.74 -0.67
CA GLY A 21 10.48 -13.90 0.45
C GLY A 21 9.58 -12.69 0.68
N THR A 22 9.03 -12.10 -0.37
CA THR A 22 8.11 -10.94 -0.23
C THR A 22 6.79 -11.30 0.44
N ILE A 23 6.35 -12.56 0.36
CA ILE A 23 5.12 -13.05 1.01
C ILE A 23 5.31 -13.10 2.53
N PHE A 24 6.50 -13.49 2.99
CA PHE A 24 6.81 -13.61 4.42
C PHE A 24 6.76 -12.26 5.15
N ASN A 25 6.88 -11.15 4.43
CA ASN A 25 6.73 -9.82 5.03
C ASN A 25 5.35 -9.59 5.70
N ALA A 26 4.33 -10.35 5.30
CA ALA A 26 3.01 -10.28 5.93
C ALA A 26 2.92 -11.01 7.28
N TYR A 27 3.88 -11.89 7.58
CA TYR A 27 3.85 -12.78 8.74
C TYR A 27 4.99 -12.52 9.73
N ILE A 28 6.07 -11.90 9.30
CA ILE A 28 7.25 -11.66 10.11
C ILE A 28 7.35 -10.18 10.45
N SER A 29 7.38 -9.89 11.75
CA SER A 29 7.50 -8.49 12.22
C SER A 29 8.78 -7.83 11.68
N PRO A 30 8.70 -6.57 11.23
CA PRO A 30 9.88 -5.79 10.83
C PRO A 30 10.95 -5.67 11.92
N LYS A 31 10.54 -5.73 13.19
CA LYS A 31 11.48 -5.75 14.34
C LYS A 31 12.35 -7.00 14.36
N SER A 32 11.79 -8.15 13.93
CA SER A 32 12.50 -9.42 13.93
C SER A 32 13.40 -9.59 12.70
N PHE A 33 12.93 -9.14 11.52
CA PHE A 33 13.68 -9.27 10.28
C PHE A 33 13.33 -8.16 9.28
N PRO A 34 14.01 -7.01 9.32
CA PRO A 34 13.68 -5.84 8.50
C PRO A 34 13.94 -6.04 6.99
N TYR A 35 14.78 -7.03 6.62
CA TYR A 35 15.16 -7.24 5.22
C TYR A 35 13.99 -7.65 4.31
N PHE A 36 12.94 -8.28 4.84
CA PHE A 36 11.75 -8.60 4.04
C PHE A 36 10.99 -7.35 3.59
N ASN A 37 11.05 -6.25 4.34
CA ASN A 37 10.44 -4.98 3.94
C ASN A 37 11.15 -4.40 2.70
N PHE A 38 12.49 -4.40 2.70
CA PHE A 38 13.27 -3.96 1.53
C PHE A 38 13.00 -4.85 0.33
N LEU A 39 12.92 -6.17 0.54
CA LEU A 39 12.61 -7.11 -0.52
C LEU A 39 11.21 -6.84 -1.11
N SER A 40 10.23 -6.51 -0.26
CA SER A 40 8.87 -6.18 -0.69
C SER A 40 8.81 -4.90 -1.54
N LEU A 41 9.67 -3.91 -1.29
CA LEU A 41 9.81 -2.73 -2.16
C LEU A 41 10.30 -3.12 -3.55
N GLY A 42 11.14 -4.14 -3.65
CA GLY A 42 11.64 -4.70 -4.91
C GLY A 42 10.62 -5.57 -5.67
N PHE A 43 9.45 -5.89 -5.08
CA PHE A 43 8.46 -6.80 -5.65
C PHE A 43 8.09 -6.50 -7.11
N PRO A 44 7.78 -5.25 -7.54
CA PRO A 44 7.43 -4.97 -8.92
C PRO A 44 8.53 -5.34 -9.91
N PHE A 45 9.78 -5.06 -9.56
CA PHE A 45 10.94 -5.37 -10.41
C PHE A 45 11.18 -6.87 -10.51
N LEU A 46 11.05 -7.59 -9.38
CA LEU A 46 11.14 -9.05 -9.35
C LEU A 46 10.02 -9.67 -10.19
N MET A 47 8.81 -9.11 -10.11
CA MET A 47 7.66 -9.61 -10.87
C MET A 47 7.81 -9.38 -12.37
N ILE A 48 8.31 -8.21 -12.78
CA ILE A 48 8.63 -7.93 -14.18
C ILE A 48 9.70 -8.90 -14.68
N SER A 49 10.77 -9.11 -13.91
CA SER A 49 11.83 -10.06 -14.26
C SER A 49 11.29 -11.48 -14.40
N ASN A 50 10.43 -11.92 -13.48
CA ASN A 50 9.76 -13.23 -13.55
C ASN A 50 8.96 -13.38 -14.85
N VAL A 51 8.15 -12.37 -15.22
CA VAL A 51 7.35 -12.40 -16.45
C VAL A 51 8.25 -12.47 -17.69
N LEU A 52 9.31 -11.67 -17.74
CA LEU A 52 10.25 -11.68 -18.87
C LEU A 52 10.93 -13.06 -19.04
N ILE A 53 11.31 -13.71 -17.94
CA ILE A 53 11.90 -15.05 -17.99
C ILE A 53 10.86 -16.10 -18.42
N ILE A 54 9.60 -15.97 -17.98
CA ILE A 54 8.51 -16.83 -18.44
C ILE A 54 8.30 -16.71 -19.96
N VAL A 55 8.31 -15.48 -20.48
CA VAL A 55 8.22 -15.22 -21.92
C VAL A 55 9.34 -15.99 -22.66
N PHE A 56 10.59 -15.93 -22.17
CA PHE A 56 11.68 -16.72 -22.74
C PHE A 56 11.37 -18.22 -22.72
N TRP A 57 10.81 -18.75 -21.62
CA TRP A 57 10.47 -20.19 -21.53
C TRP A 57 9.33 -20.58 -22.47
N ILE A 58 8.36 -19.70 -22.75
CA ILE A 58 7.29 -19.96 -23.74
C ILE A 58 7.89 -20.28 -25.11
N PHE A 59 8.92 -19.54 -25.53
CA PHE A 59 9.57 -19.77 -26.81
C PHE A 59 10.60 -20.90 -26.79
N SER A 60 11.28 -21.12 -25.64
CA SER A 60 12.38 -22.09 -25.55
C SER A 60 11.96 -23.48 -25.06
N PHE A 61 10.98 -23.57 -24.15
CA PHE A 61 10.58 -24.83 -23.52
C PHE A 61 9.20 -24.73 -22.85
N LYS A 62 8.15 -24.93 -23.61
CA LYS A 62 6.74 -24.74 -23.21
C LYS A 62 6.35 -25.43 -21.88
N LYS A 63 6.86 -26.64 -21.62
CA LYS A 63 6.56 -27.38 -20.37
C LYS A 63 7.04 -26.59 -19.12
N ARG A 64 8.23 -26.00 -19.17
CA ARG A 64 8.74 -25.16 -18.06
C ARG A 64 7.95 -23.87 -17.89
N ALA A 65 7.55 -23.25 -19.01
CA ALA A 65 6.70 -22.06 -18.96
C ALA A 65 5.40 -22.32 -18.19
N VAL A 66 4.72 -23.45 -18.47
CA VAL A 66 3.48 -23.82 -17.78
C VAL A 66 3.71 -23.95 -16.27
N VAL A 67 4.76 -24.64 -15.85
CA VAL A 67 5.09 -24.78 -14.42
C VAL A 67 5.31 -23.44 -13.76
N PHE A 68 6.10 -22.55 -14.39
CA PHE A 68 6.39 -21.21 -13.82
C PHE A 68 5.18 -20.29 -13.84
N ILE A 69 4.29 -20.39 -14.82
CA ILE A 69 3.02 -19.67 -14.82
C ILE A 69 2.16 -20.11 -13.63
N ILE A 70 2.03 -21.41 -13.38
CA ILE A 70 1.27 -21.94 -12.24
C ILE A 70 1.86 -21.39 -10.92
N ILE A 71 3.18 -21.43 -10.76
CA ILE A 71 3.85 -20.88 -9.57
C ILE A 71 3.56 -19.37 -9.43
N THR A 72 3.57 -18.62 -10.53
CA THR A 72 3.31 -17.17 -10.52
C THR A 72 1.91 -16.82 -10.02
N VAL A 73 0.92 -17.72 -10.18
CA VAL A 73 -0.45 -17.51 -9.67
C VAL A 73 -0.46 -17.29 -8.14
N PHE A 74 0.45 -17.91 -7.39
CA PHE A 74 0.55 -17.69 -5.94
C PHE A 74 0.92 -16.24 -5.56
N PHE A 75 1.46 -15.48 -6.50
CA PHE A 75 1.80 -14.05 -6.28
C PHE A 75 0.68 -13.07 -6.66
N LEU A 76 -0.52 -13.53 -7.02
CA LEU A 76 -1.65 -12.66 -7.36
C LEU A 76 -2.07 -11.75 -6.18
N THR A 77 -2.01 -12.27 -4.95
CA THR A 77 -2.34 -11.47 -3.76
C THR A 77 -1.36 -10.30 -3.54
N PRO A 78 -0.03 -10.49 -3.56
CA PRO A 78 0.92 -9.39 -3.56
C PRO A 78 0.72 -8.41 -4.73
N ILE A 79 0.43 -8.89 -5.96
CA ILE A 79 0.16 -8.02 -7.12
C ILE A 79 -1.01 -7.08 -6.85
N ARG A 80 -2.10 -7.56 -6.24
CA ARG A 80 -3.28 -6.75 -5.91
C ARG A 80 -2.98 -5.61 -4.93
N ARG A 81 -1.96 -5.75 -4.09
CA ARG A 81 -1.52 -4.67 -3.19
C ARG A 81 -0.82 -3.53 -3.94
N TRP A 82 -0.18 -3.83 -5.07
CA TRP A 82 0.48 -2.85 -5.93
C TRP A 82 -0.47 -2.23 -6.95
N ILE A 83 -1.37 -3.05 -7.49
CA ILE A 83 -2.38 -2.61 -8.46
C ILE A 83 -3.71 -2.60 -7.73
N ASN A 84 -4.07 -1.46 -7.14
CA ASN A 84 -5.33 -1.30 -6.43
C ASN A 84 -6.49 -1.24 -7.43
N TYR A 85 -6.85 -2.39 -7.98
CA TYR A 85 -8.04 -2.54 -8.81
C TYR A 85 -9.22 -2.94 -7.91
N VAL A 86 -10.01 -1.96 -7.52
CA VAL A 86 -11.29 -2.18 -6.85
C VAL A 86 -12.38 -2.06 -7.91
N PRO A 87 -13.06 -3.17 -8.29
CA PRO A 87 -14.23 -3.07 -9.15
C PRO A 87 -15.25 -2.17 -8.45
N LYS A 88 -15.83 -1.21 -9.19
CA LYS A 88 -16.92 -0.37 -8.69
C LYS A 88 -18.10 -1.26 -8.35
N THR A 89 -18.22 -1.64 -7.09
CA THR A 89 -19.40 -2.34 -6.58
C THR A 89 -20.44 -1.27 -6.30
N GLN A 90 -21.64 -1.41 -6.86
CA GLN A 90 -22.77 -0.57 -6.47
C GLN A 90 -23.15 -0.97 -5.04
N THR A 91 -22.71 -0.18 -4.08
CA THR A 91 -23.09 -0.35 -2.68
C THR A 91 -24.53 0.14 -2.49
N LYS A 92 -25.43 -0.77 -2.14
CA LYS A 92 -26.74 -0.43 -1.62
C LYS A 92 -26.55 -0.04 -0.15
N GLY A 93 -26.45 1.25 0.15
CA GLY A 93 -26.28 1.72 1.53
C GLY A 93 -25.87 3.18 1.61
N LYS A 94 -25.81 3.71 2.84
CA LYS A 94 -25.28 5.05 3.10
C LYS A 94 -23.76 5.05 2.83
N ILE A 95 -23.32 5.90 1.93
CA ILE A 95 -21.89 6.07 1.63
C ILE A 95 -21.31 6.99 2.68
N ILE A 96 -20.16 6.61 3.27
CA ILE A 96 -19.35 7.44 4.15
C ILE A 96 -18.09 7.80 3.39
N ASN A 97 -17.86 9.09 3.20
CA ASN A 97 -16.66 9.60 2.55
C ASN A 97 -15.56 9.80 3.60
N VAL A 98 -14.48 9.07 3.49
CA VAL A 98 -13.33 9.15 4.40
C VAL A 98 -12.12 9.67 3.65
N ILE A 99 -11.48 10.70 4.19
CA ILE A 99 -10.20 11.20 3.70
C ILE A 99 -9.12 10.86 4.73
N THR A 100 -8.03 10.26 4.26
CA THR A 100 -6.76 10.20 5.00
C THR A 100 -5.72 11.03 4.25
N PHE A 101 -5.02 11.91 4.95
CA PHE A 101 -4.12 12.87 4.33
C PHE A 101 -2.90 13.11 5.25
N ASN A 102 -1.69 12.94 4.70
CA ASN A 102 -0.48 13.34 5.41
C ASN A 102 -0.24 14.84 5.18
N ASN A 103 -0.38 15.63 6.26
CA ASN A 103 -0.29 17.08 6.22
C ASN A 103 1.15 17.61 6.21
N LYS A 104 2.14 16.80 6.56
CA LYS A 104 3.54 17.22 6.71
C LYS A 104 3.70 18.52 7.51
N ASN A 105 2.99 18.63 8.63
CA ASN A 105 2.96 19.85 9.47
C ASN A 105 2.58 21.12 8.69
N SER A 106 1.63 21.00 7.78
CA SER A 106 1.18 22.09 6.87
C SER A 106 2.29 22.66 6.00
N PHE A 107 3.24 21.82 5.57
CA PHE A 107 4.36 22.21 4.70
C PHE A 107 3.92 23.00 3.45
N TYR A 108 2.78 22.68 2.89
CA TYR A 108 2.22 23.33 1.69
C TYR A 108 1.40 24.58 2.00
N GLY A 109 1.39 25.04 3.25
CA GLY A 109 0.62 26.18 3.74
C GLY A 109 -0.74 25.78 4.34
N LYS A 110 -0.97 26.21 5.58
CA LYS A 110 -2.16 25.88 6.38
C LYS A 110 -3.46 26.20 5.65
N ALA A 111 -3.63 27.45 5.18
CA ALA A 111 -4.84 27.90 4.50
C ALA A 111 -5.15 27.09 3.23
N ARG A 112 -4.12 26.64 2.50
CA ARG A 112 -4.28 25.81 1.32
C ARG A 112 -4.77 24.40 1.66
N VAL A 113 -4.26 23.82 2.74
CA VAL A 113 -4.70 22.52 3.25
C VAL A 113 -6.13 22.60 3.74
N GLU A 114 -6.48 23.63 4.52
CA GLU A 114 -7.84 23.88 5.00
C GLU A 114 -8.82 23.96 3.82
N SER A 115 -8.55 24.84 2.86
CA SER A 115 -9.40 24.99 1.66
C SER A 115 -9.55 23.70 0.85
N PHE A 116 -8.48 22.91 0.73
CA PHE A 116 -8.54 21.61 0.06
C PHE A 116 -9.44 20.63 0.79
N LEU A 117 -9.27 20.49 2.11
CA LEU A 117 -10.05 19.55 2.92
C LEU A 117 -11.52 19.96 2.99
N ASP A 118 -11.81 21.24 3.16
CA ASP A 118 -13.17 21.79 3.15
C ASP A 118 -13.88 21.53 1.82
N SER A 119 -13.16 21.67 0.70
CA SER A 119 -13.71 21.41 -0.64
C SER A 119 -14.17 19.96 -0.85
N LYS A 120 -13.68 19.03 -0.03
CA LYS A 120 -13.99 17.58 -0.17
C LYS A 120 -15.28 17.17 0.54
N ASN A 121 -15.76 17.98 1.48
CA ASN A 121 -16.99 17.73 2.25
C ASN A 121 -17.08 16.26 2.73
N ALA A 122 -16.00 15.78 3.35
CA ALA A 122 -15.89 14.39 3.79
C ALA A 122 -16.62 14.17 5.12
N ASP A 123 -17.17 12.97 5.34
CA ASP A 123 -17.79 12.62 6.62
C ASP A 123 -16.75 12.43 7.74
N VAL A 124 -15.57 11.95 7.38
CA VAL A 124 -14.45 11.74 8.30
C VAL A 124 -13.15 12.17 7.63
N ILE A 125 -12.34 12.96 8.33
CA ILE A 125 -10.98 13.32 7.92
C ILE A 125 -10.00 12.81 8.97
N MET A 126 -8.96 12.12 8.51
CA MET A 126 -7.82 11.69 9.33
C MET A 126 -6.55 12.36 8.81
N LEU A 127 -5.98 13.26 9.60
CA LEU A 127 -4.74 13.95 9.27
C LEU A 127 -3.56 13.26 9.98
N GLN A 128 -2.60 12.82 9.21
CA GLN A 128 -1.29 12.39 9.72
C GLN A 128 -0.35 13.59 9.74
N GLU A 129 0.57 13.64 10.70
CA GLU A 129 1.49 14.76 10.87
C GLU A 129 0.74 16.11 10.87
N ALA A 130 -0.32 16.19 11.66
CA ALA A 130 -1.26 17.31 11.65
C ALA A 130 -0.65 18.64 12.12
N GLY A 131 0.50 18.61 12.80
CA GLY A 131 1.15 19.79 13.35
C GLY A 131 0.60 20.20 14.71
N TYR A 132 0.05 19.24 15.49
CA TYR A 132 -0.48 19.48 16.83
C TYR A 132 0.56 20.16 17.74
N GLY A 133 0.12 21.13 18.50
CA GLY A 133 1.00 21.96 19.36
C GLY A 133 1.78 23.05 18.64
N ASN A 134 1.79 23.05 17.31
CA ASN A 134 2.31 24.12 16.49
C ASN A 134 1.13 24.89 15.87
N ASN A 135 1.29 26.20 15.61
CA ASN A 135 0.26 27.01 14.95
C ASN A 135 -0.09 26.55 13.51
N ASN A 136 0.48 25.44 13.08
CA ASN A 136 0.36 24.85 11.74
C ASN A 136 -0.78 23.85 11.60
N GLU A 137 -1.46 23.46 12.68
CA GLU A 137 -2.58 22.54 12.59
C GLU A 137 -3.74 23.17 11.82
N PRO A 138 -4.31 22.51 10.81
CA PRO A 138 -5.48 22.98 10.08
C PRO A 138 -6.70 23.13 10.99
N LYS A 139 -7.44 24.22 10.85
CA LYS A 139 -8.68 24.49 11.56
C LYS A 139 -9.87 24.21 10.64
N LEU A 140 -10.56 23.11 10.89
CA LEU A 140 -11.74 22.68 10.12
C LEU A 140 -13.01 22.96 10.96
N ASN A 141 -13.39 24.21 11.06
CA ASN A 141 -14.40 24.70 12.02
C ASN A 141 -15.83 24.14 11.78
N HIS A 142 -16.10 23.54 10.63
CA HIS A 142 -17.39 22.95 10.32
C HIS A 142 -17.55 21.50 10.82
N TYR A 143 -16.51 20.89 11.40
CA TYR A 143 -16.60 19.60 12.06
C TYR A 143 -16.89 19.77 13.55
N GLU A 144 -17.97 19.10 14.03
CA GLU A 144 -18.39 19.15 15.43
C GLU A 144 -17.41 18.45 16.38
N HIS A 145 -16.84 17.33 15.91
CA HIS A 145 -15.90 16.53 16.69
C HIS A 145 -14.51 16.64 16.10
N GLN A 146 -13.58 17.15 16.91
CA GLN A 146 -12.18 17.28 16.56
C GLN A 146 -11.36 16.61 17.66
N ILE A 147 -10.61 15.57 17.29
CA ILE A 147 -9.74 14.82 18.19
C ILE A 147 -8.31 15.03 17.73
N HIS A 148 -7.51 15.66 18.57
CA HIS A 148 -6.15 16.03 18.28
C HIS A 148 -5.19 15.06 18.98
N GLY A 149 -4.39 14.34 18.20
CA GLY A 149 -3.29 13.52 18.71
C GLY A 149 -1.95 14.03 18.22
N SER A 150 -0.88 13.59 18.85
CA SER A 150 0.48 14.03 18.53
C SER A 150 0.89 13.70 17.08
N ILE A 151 0.37 12.63 16.51
CA ILE A 151 0.70 12.14 15.17
C ILE A 151 -0.51 12.21 14.24
N VAL A 152 -1.71 11.91 14.76
CA VAL A 152 -2.93 11.82 13.97
C VAL A 152 -4.02 12.67 14.61
N SER A 153 -4.69 13.50 13.80
CA SER A 153 -5.90 14.24 14.20
C SER A 153 -7.10 13.75 13.39
N PHE A 154 -8.27 13.71 14.03
CA PHE A 154 -9.54 13.30 13.43
C PHE A 154 -10.54 14.44 13.45
N TYR A 155 -11.32 14.54 12.38
CA TYR A 155 -12.41 15.50 12.23
C TYR A 155 -13.64 14.77 11.70
N THR A 156 -14.78 14.91 12.34
CA THR A 156 -16.03 14.28 11.90
C THR A 156 -17.28 15.01 12.45
N ASN A 157 -18.38 14.92 11.72
CA ASN A 157 -19.70 15.32 12.18
C ASN A 157 -20.52 14.13 12.69
N HIS A 158 -19.93 12.92 12.68
CA HIS A 158 -20.57 11.75 13.26
C HIS A 158 -20.29 11.63 14.75
N LYS A 159 -21.28 11.13 15.50
CA LYS A 159 -21.15 10.89 16.94
C LYS A 159 -19.97 9.96 17.23
N VAL A 160 -19.05 10.43 18.04
CA VAL A 160 -17.94 9.62 18.56
C VAL A 160 -18.45 8.75 19.71
N LEU A 161 -18.37 7.43 19.54
CA LEU A 161 -18.87 6.48 20.54
C LEU A 161 -17.84 6.18 21.63
N LYS A 162 -16.55 6.10 21.23
CA LYS A 162 -15.44 5.80 22.14
C LYS A 162 -14.15 6.37 21.55
N GLN A 163 -13.32 6.91 22.43
CA GLN A 163 -11.95 7.33 22.13
C GLN A 163 -10.98 6.50 22.97
N GLY A 164 -9.82 6.20 22.41
CA GLY A 164 -8.72 5.52 23.12
C GLY A 164 -7.40 5.88 22.45
N ASP A 165 -6.33 5.77 23.24
CA ASP A 165 -4.97 5.94 22.75
C ASP A 165 -4.46 4.61 22.20
N ILE A 166 -3.57 4.69 21.22
CA ILE A 166 -2.84 3.54 20.69
C ILE A 166 -1.46 3.60 21.30
N ASP A 167 -1.20 2.69 22.26
CA ASP A 167 0.11 2.51 22.89
C ASP A 167 1.13 1.82 21.96
#